data_e179a4d09c0e368879a20f919b4e38ca
#
_entry.id   e179a4d09c0e368879a20f919b4e38ca
#
_cell.length_a   1.000
_cell.length_b   1.000
_cell.length_c   1.000
_cell.angle_alpha   90.00
_cell.angle_beta   90.00
_cell.angle_gamma   90.00
#
_symmetry.space_group_name_H-M   'P 1'
#
loop_
_entity.id
_entity.type
_entity.pdbx_description
1 polymer ?
#
loop_
_entity_poly.entity_id
_entity_poly.type
_entity_poly.pdbx_seq_one_letter_code
_entity_poly.pdbx_strand_id
1 'polypeptide(L)'
;MARDTGILADSAIASLFDDGRLLSEGPLDEDQIQPASLDLRLGARAFRVRASFMPGPGHLVADKLDRLKLHVIDLSEGAVLETGCVYIVPLMESLDLPAAMSASANPKSSTGRLDIFTRVITDRAQEFDKIPAGYRGPLYLEISPRTFPVIVRRGSRLSQIRFRIGHALLTESEVLDLHRTDTLVASDTPNVSGAGIALSIDLKGTGADGLIGYRGKHHTAVVDVDRKNAHGIYDFWEPLYSRGADELILDPDEFYILVSREAVHVPPLFAAEMTPFDPLVGEFRVHYAGFFDPGFGHAQSGGTGSRAVLEVRSHEVPFILEHGQIVGRLVYEHMMERPKGLYGLGVGSNYQAQGLKLSKHFRG
;
A
#
# COMPACT_ATOMS: atom_id res chain seq x y z
N MET A 1 26.03 -10.49 2.24
CA MET A 1 26.41 -10.91 0.87
C MET A 1 25.21 -10.61 -0.03
N ALA A 2 25.44 -10.19 -1.27
CA ALA A 2 24.38 -10.06 -2.26
C ALA A 2 23.79 -11.44 -2.59
N ARG A 3 22.49 -11.52 -2.86
CA ARG A 3 21.77 -12.75 -3.22
C ARG A 3 21.43 -12.69 -4.71
N ASP A 4 21.34 -13.85 -5.35
CA ASP A 4 20.96 -13.96 -6.75
C ASP A 4 19.44 -13.83 -6.95
N THR A 5 18.65 -13.98 -5.88
CA THR A 5 17.19 -13.89 -5.87
C THR A 5 16.71 -13.03 -4.71
N GLY A 6 15.61 -12.32 -4.89
CA GLY A 6 15.05 -11.44 -3.86
C GLY A 6 14.40 -10.21 -4.45
N ILE A 7 14.10 -9.26 -3.57
CA ILE A 7 13.57 -7.93 -3.91
C ILE A 7 14.73 -7.00 -4.27
N LEU A 8 14.55 -6.18 -5.30
CA LEU A 8 15.53 -5.19 -5.71
C LEU A 8 15.60 -4.04 -4.70
N ALA A 9 16.83 -3.61 -4.39
CA ALA A 9 17.07 -2.40 -3.61
C ALA A 9 17.03 -1.13 -4.49
N ASP A 10 17.02 0.03 -3.86
CA ASP A 10 17.01 1.36 -4.47
C ASP A 10 18.05 1.54 -5.57
N SER A 11 19.30 1.08 -5.32
CA SER A 11 20.39 1.12 -6.29
C SER A 11 20.10 0.31 -7.55
N ALA A 12 19.57 -0.90 -7.40
CA ALA A 12 19.23 -1.76 -8.52
C ALA A 12 18.01 -1.22 -9.30
N ILE A 13 17.04 -0.60 -8.61
CA ILE A 13 15.89 0.09 -9.25
C ILE A 13 16.39 1.27 -10.10
N ALA A 14 17.33 2.08 -9.60
CA ALA A 14 17.94 3.17 -10.37
C ALA A 14 18.64 2.64 -11.63
N SER A 15 19.38 1.52 -11.50
CA SER A 15 20.04 0.89 -12.67
C SER A 15 19.05 0.42 -13.72
N LEU A 16 17.82 -0.01 -13.37
CA LEU A 16 16.80 -0.36 -14.35
C LEU A 16 16.43 0.84 -15.25
N PHE A 17 16.44 2.04 -14.70
CA PHE A 17 16.18 3.26 -15.48
C PHE A 17 17.37 3.58 -16.41
N ASP A 18 18.58 3.52 -15.89
CA ASP A 18 19.80 3.78 -16.68
C ASP A 18 19.96 2.76 -17.83
N ASP A 19 19.58 1.52 -17.62
CA ASP A 19 19.62 0.43 -18.59
C ASP A 19 18.43 0.42 -19.58
N GLY A 20 17.48 1.35 -19.45
CA GLY A 20 16.28 1.43 -20.28
C GLY A 20 15.29 0.27 -20.06
N ARG A 21 15.32 -0.37 -18.88
CA ARG A 21 14.37 -1.42 -18.46
C ARG A 21 13.16 -0.86 -17.76
N LEU A 22 13.34 0.27 -17.12
CA LEU A 22 12.30 1.14 -16.58
C LEU A 22 12.31 2.41 -17.42
N LEU A 23 11.24 2.68 -18.13
CA LEU A 23 11.07 3.84 -19.00
C LEU A 23 10.10 4.84 -18.34
N SER A 24 10.26 6.12 -18.62
CA SER A 24 9.38 7.16 -18.07
C SER A 24 9.19 8.32 -19.06
N GLU A 25 8.02 8.97 -19.01
CA GLU A 25 7.70 10.20 -19.76
C GLU A 25 8.46 11.45 -19.28
N GLY A 26 9.60 11.31 -18.71
CA GLY A 26 10.44 12.37 -18.18
C GLY A 26 11.39 11.85 -17.10
N PRO A 27 12.25 12.70 -16.53
CA PRO A 27 13.15 12.27 -15.48
C PRO A 27 12.38 11.75 -14.27
N LEU A 28 13.00 10.84 -13.50
CA LEU A 28 12.48 10.43 -12.21
C LEU A 28 12.59 11.61 -11.23
N ASP A 29 11.60 11.72 -10.34
CA ASP A 29 11.68 12.68 -9.24
C ASP A 29 12.70 12.20 -8.20
N GLU A 30 13.34 13.12 -7.47
CA GLU A 30 14.40 12.83 -6.51
C GLU A 30 13.98 11.84 -5.42
N ASP A 31 12.70 11.89 -4.99
CA ASP A 31 12.13 11.03 -3.95
C ASP A 31 11.24 9.91 -4.50
N GLN A 32 11.34 9.58 -5.79
CA GLN A 32 10.46 8.58 -6.42
C GLN A 32 10.92 7.15 -6.13
N ILE A 33 12.24 6.91 -6.08
CA ILE A 33 12.81 5.61 -5.70
C ILE A 33 12.82 5.50 -4.17
N GLN A 34 12.21 4.44 -3.64
CA GLN A 34 12.14 4.10 -2.24
C GLN A 34 13.10 2.92 -1.94
N PRO A 35 13.38 2.57 -0.67
CA PRO A 35 14.36 1.51 -0.35
C PRO A 35 14.15 0.17 -1.05
N ALA A 36 12.90 -0.22 -1.35
CA ALA A 36 12.55 -1.48 -2.00
C ALA A 36 11.41 -1.35 -3.02
N SER A 37 11.10 -0.13 -3.47
CA SER A 37 10.00 0.12 -4.41
C SER A 37 10.21 1.42 -5.20
N LEU A 38 9.39 1.60 -6.22
CA LEU A 38 9.29 2.82 -7.01
C LEU A 38 7.87 3.35 -6.93
N ASP A 39 7.72 4.64 -6.64
CA ASP A 39 6.43 5.34 -6.75
C ASP A 39 6.03 5.48 -8.22
N LEU A 40 4.78 5.15 -8.57
CA LEU A 40 4.25 5.28 -9.92
C LEU A 40 3.49 6.60 -10.06
N ARG A 41 3.74 7.33 -11.15
CA ARG A 41 3.16 8.65 -11.43
C ARG A 41 2.02 8.58 -12.43
N LEU A 42 0.95 9.32 -12.16
CA LEU A 42 -0.18 9.45 -13.09
C LEU A 42 0.24 10.22 -14.35
N GLY A 43 -0.21 9.76 -15.51
CA GLY A 43 -0.11 10.47 -16.77
C GLY A 43 -1.09 11.66 -16.88
N ALA A 44 -1.14 12.29 -18.03
CA ALA A 44 -1.91 13.52 -18.23
C ALA A 44 -3.43 13.32 -18.41
N ARG A 45 -3.92 12.09 -18.55
CA ARG A 45 -5.34 11.83 -18.85
C ARG A 45 -5.91 10.75 -17.96
N ALA A 46 -7.10 10.97 -17.42
CA ALA A 46 -7.91 9.95 -16.78
C ALA A 46 -9.11 9.59 -17.67
N PHE A 47 -9.36 8.31 -17.83
CA PHE A 47 -10.51 7.79 -18.56
C PHE A 47 -11.58 7.34 -17.56
N ARG A 48 -12.68 8.08 -17.44
CA ARG A 48 -13.85 7.64 -16.68
C ARG A 48 -14.48 6.46 -17.41
N VAL A 49 -14.48 5.29 -16.79
CA VAL A 49 -15.07 4.07 -17.36
C VAL A 49 -16.37 3.69 -16.64
N ARG A 50 -17.26 2.99 -17.32
CA ARG A 50 -18.55 2.59 -16.72
C ARG A 50 -18.43 1.49 -15.68
N ALA A 51 -17.36 0.68 -15.73
CA ALA A 51 -17.06 -0.39 -14.78
C ALA A 51 -15.58 -0.76 -14.85
N SER A 52 -15.06 -1.37 -13.78
CA SER A 52 -13.75 -2.03 -13.76
C SER A 52 -13.68 -3.16 -14.81
N PHE A 53 -12.47 -3.42 -15.30
CA PHE A 53 -12.24 -4.50 -16.25
C PHE A 53 -10.82 -5.08 -16.15
N MET A 54 -10.70 -6.34 -16.56
CA MET A 54 -9.42 -7.00 -16.84
C MET A 54 -9.28 -7.15 -18.36
N PRO A 55 -8.14 -6.82 -18.99
CA PRO A 55 -7.99 -6.95 -20.44
C PRO A 55 -8.11 -8.42 -20.88
N GLY A 56 -7.52 -9.35 -20.12
CA GLY A 56 -7.43 -10.76 -20.49
C GLY A 56 -6.31 -11.02 -21.50
N PRO A 57 -5.94 -12.27 -21.73
CA PRO A 57 -4.69 -12.65 -22.42
C PRO A 57 -4.61 -12.21 -23.89
N GLY A 58 -5.73 -11.91 -24.52
CA GLY A 58 -5.81 -11.55 -25.94
C GLY A 58 -5.92 -10.06 -26.25
N HIS A 59 -5.96 -9.18 -25.24
CA HIS A 59 -6.30 -7.77 -25.44
C HIS A 59 -5.33 -6.82 -24.75
N LEU A 60 -5.17 -5.64 -25.35
CA LEU A 60 -4.50 -4.51 -24.71
C LEU A 60 -5.50 -3.74 -23.86
N VAL A 61 -5.01 -3.02 -22.85
CA VAL A 61 -5.84 -2.12 -22.04
C VAL A 61 -6.47 -1.03 -22.91
N ALA A 62 -5.71 -0.47 -23.86
CA ALA A 62 -6.20 0.53 -24.79
C ALA A 62 -7.42 0.08 -25.59
N ASP A 63 -7.45 -1.17 -26.08
CA ASP A 63 -8.59 -1.73 -26.84
C ASP A 63 -9.87 -1.77 -25.99
N LYS A 64 -9.73 -2.09 -24.71
CA LYS A 64 -10.85 -2.10 -23.77
C LYS A 64 -11.31 -0.68 -23.42
N LEU A 65 -10.36 0.24 -23.22
CA LEU A 65 -10.66 1.64 -22.91
C LEU A 65 -11.51 2.29 -24.01
N ASP A 66 -11.19 2.06 -25.29
CA ASP A 66 -11.96 2.62 -26.39
C ASP A 66 -13.44 2.24 -26.37
N ARG A 67 -13.78 1.07 -25.85
CA ARG A 67 -15.16 0.58 -25.74
C ARG A 67 -15.85 0.98 -24.44
N LEU A 68 -15.08 1.17 -23.35
CA LEU A 68 -15.64 1.29 -22.00
C LEU A 68 -15.60 2.70 -21.44
N LYS A 69 -14.80 3.60 -22.06
CA LYS A 69 -14.72 4.99 -21.64
C LYS A 69 -16.04 5.74 -21.86
N LEU A 70 -16.42 6.52 -20.89
CA LEU A 70 -17.55 7.45 -20.94
C LEU A 70 -17.07 8.83 -21.39
N HIS A 71 -16.00 9.32 -20.81
CA HIS A 71 -15.32 10.57 -21.18
C HIS A 71 -13.86 10.56 -20.73
N VAL A 72 -13.12 11.55 -21.17
CA VAL A 72 -11.71 11.76 -20.82
C VAL A 72 -11.58 13.03 -20.00
N ILE A 73 -10.74 12.99 -18.97
CA ILE A 73 -10.46 14.11 -18.07
C ILE A 73 -8.98 14.47 -18.23
N ASP A 74 -8.69 15.75 -18.41
CA ASP A 74 -7.33 16.28 -18.41
C ASP A 74 -6.85 16.46 -16.97
N LEU A 75 -5.70 15.90 -16.65
CA LEU A 75 -5.04 15.98 -15.35
C LEU A 75 -3.91 17.02 -15.28
N SER A 76 -3.66 17.77 -16.35
CA SER A 76 -2.52 18.73 -16.42
C SER A 76 -2.59 19.77 -15.30
N GLU A 77 -3.76 20.36 -15.08
CA GLU A 77 -4.00 21.36 -14.02
C GLU A 77 -4.65 20.77 -12.76
N GLY A 78 -4.95 19.48 -12.80
CA GLY A 78 -5.65 18.77 -11.73
C GLY A 78 -7.15 18.64 -11.95
N ALA A 79 -7.68 17.50 -11.53
CA ALA A 79 -9.12 17.21 -11.66
C ALA A 79 -9.61 16.43 -10.44
N VAL A 80 -10.90 16.60 -10.15
CA VAL A 80 -11.58 15.85 -9.11
C VAL A 80 -11.97 14.47 -9.65
N LEU A 81 -11.60 13.43 -8.92
CA LEU A 81 -12.13 12.09 -9.08
C LEU A 81 -13.18 11.84 -8.01
N GLU A 82 -14.41 11.61 -8.45
CA GLU A 82 -15.57 11.44 -7.58
C GLU A 82 -15.62 10.04 -6.94
N THR A 83 -16.23 9.95 -5.76
CA THR A 83 -16.48 8.69 -5.07
C THR A 83 -17.39 7.76 -5.86
N GLY A 84 -17.17 6.45 -5.74
CA GLY A 84 -17.99 5.43 -6.42
C GLY A 84 -17.79 5.35 -7.93
N CYS A 85 -16.91 6.17 -8.50
CA CYS A 85 -16.57 6.20 -9.91
C CYS A 85 -15.27 5.41 -10.17
N VAL A 86 -15.14 4.82 -11.36
CA VAL A 86 -13.94 4.09 -11.78
C VAL A 86 -13.24 4.85 -12.90
N TYR A 87 -11.96 5.06 -12.72
CA TYR A 87 -11.09 5.76 -13.66
C TYR A 87 -9.90 4.87 -14.02
N ILE A 88 -9.47 4.89 -15.28
CA ILE A 88 -8.22 4.28 -15.72
C ILE A 88 -7.29 5.40 -16.16
N VAL A 89 -6.09 5.41 -15.60
CA VAL A 89 -5.07 6.42 -15.89
C VAL A 89 -3.81 5.73 -16.41
N PRO A 90 -3.34 6.01 -17.64
CA PRO A 90 -2.01 5.59 -18.06
C PRO A 90 -0.97 6.17 -17.10
N LEU A 91 -0.01 5.38 -16.68
CA LEU A 91 1.10 5.84 -15.86
C LEU A 91 2.21 6.45 -16.72
N MET A 92 3.02 7.31 -16.12
CA MET A 92 4.20 7.89 -16.81
C MET A 92 5.30 6.84 -17.00
N GLU A 93 5.30 5.79 -16.18
CA GLU A 93 6.25 4.69 -16.23
C GLU A 93 5.75 3.56 -17.13
N SER A 94 6.70 2.95 -17.86
CA SER A 94 6.51 1.71 -18.61
C SER A 94 7.71 0.78 -18.44
N LEU A 95 7.57 -0.48 -18.78
CA LEU A 95 8.54 -1.51 -18.45
C LEU A 95 9.04 -2.27 -19.69
N ASP A 96 10.31 -2.69 -19.63
CA ASP A 96 10.94 -3.68 -20.52
C ASP A 96 11.75 -4.66 -19.64
N LEU A 97 11.05 -5.47 -18.85
CA LEU A 97 11.69 -6.32 -17.85
C LEU A 97 12.45 -7.49 -18.47
N PRO A 98 13.62 -7.86 -17.90
CA PRO A 98 14.28 -9.13 -18.21
C PRO A 98 13.38 -10.35 -17.91
N ALA A 99 13.62 -11.46 -18.62
CA ALA A 99 12.80 -12.68 -18.48
C ALA A 99 12.77 -13.28 -17.06
N ALA A 100 13.79 -13.02 -16.25
CA ALA A 100 13.86 -13.50 -14.85
C ALA A 100 13.22 -12.55 -13.84
N MET A 101 12.84 -11.33 -14.27
CA MET A 101 12.36 -10.28 -13.37
C MET A 101 10.86 -10.10 -13.51
N SER A 102 10.15 -10.18 -12.39
CA SER A 102 8.73 -9.85 -12.24
C SER A 102 8.55 -8.69 -11.28
N ALA A 103 7.32 -8.17 -11.18
CA ALA A 103 7.01 -7.14 -10.20
C ALA A 103 5.60 -7.30 -9.62
N SER A 104 5.38 -6.65 -8.49
CA SER A 104 4.04 -6.48 -7.91
C SER A 104 3.83 -5.03 -7.55
N ALA A 105 2.57 -4.57 -7.61
CA ALA A 105 2.20 -3.22 -7.23
C ALA A 105 1.30 -3.23 -6.01
N ASN A 106 1.31 -2.12 -5.28
CA ASN A 106 0.42 -1.88 -4.16
C ASN A 106 0.10 -0.39 -4.06
N PRO A 107 -1.06 0.00 -3.52
CA PRO A 107 -1.29 1.40 -3.18
C PRO A 107 -0.26 1.90 -2.17
N LYS A 108 0.06 3.17 -2.22
CA LYS A 108 0.84 3.80 -1.15
C LYS A 108 0.02 3.85 0.14
N SER A 109 0.68 3.74 1.30
CA SER A 109 -0.01 3.85 2.60
C SER A 109 -0.85 5.13 2.73
N SER A 110 -0.37 6.25 2.15
CA SER A 110 -1.15 7.49 2.15
C SER A 110 -2.42 7.41 1.29
N THR A 111 -2.42 6.59 0.26
CA THR A 111 -3.57 6.32 -0.63
C THR A 111 -4.57 5.41 0.05
N GLY A 112 -4.12 4.31 0.64
CA GLY A 112 -4.97 3.40 1.39
C GLY A 112 -5.70 4.10 2.54
N ARG A 113 -4.98 4.94 3.30
CA ARG A 113 -5.57 5.73 4.41
C ARG A 113 -6.53 6.85 3.97
N LEU A 114 -6.71 7.06 2.68
CA LEU A 114 -7.76 7.91 2.10
C LEU A 114 -8.91 7.10 1.50
N ASP A 115 -8.84 5.77 1.62
CA ASP A 115 -9.80 4.87 0.98
C ASP A 115 -9.91 5.09 -0.53
N ILE A 116 -8.76 5.28 -1.17
CA ILE A 116 -8.68 5.33 -2.62
C ILE A 116 -8.30 3.94 -3.11
N PHE A 117 -9.24 3.24 -3.69
CA PHE A 117 -9.00 1.94 -4.28
C PHE A 117 -8.19 2.09 -5.56
N THR A 118 -6.99 1.49 -5.59
CA THR A 118 -6.10 1.52 -6.75
C THR A 118 -5.59 0.14 -7.09
N ARG A 119 -5.50 -0.17 -8.40
CA ARG A 119 -4.93 -1.41 -8.92
C ARG A 119 -4.16 -1.16 -10.19
N VAL A 120 -2.95 -1.68 -10.29
CA VAL A 120 -2.17 -1.61 -11.53
C VAL A 120 -2.66 -2.67 -12.52
N ILE A 121 -2.81 -2.26 -13.77
CA ILE A 121 -3.20 -3.11 -14.89
C ILE A 121 -2.11 -3.07 -15.94
N THR A 122 -1.70 -4.24 -16.44
CA THR A 122 -0.81 -4.40 -17.59
C THR A 122 -1.59 -4.88 -18.80
N ASP A 123 -1.03 -4.69 -19.99
CA ASP A 123 -1.58 -5.33 -21.18
C ASP A 123 -1.62 -6.86 -21.03
N ARG A 124 -2.68 -7.48 -21.50
CA ARG A 124 -2.93 -8.94 -21.43
C ARG A 124 -3.02 -9.51 -20.00
N ALA A 125 -3.19 -8.63 -18.99
CA ALA A 125 -3.29 -9.05 -17.60
C ALA A 125 -4.48 -9.99 -17.35
N GLN A 126 -4.27 -10.96 -16.46
CA GLN A 126 -5.28 -11.85 -15.89
C GLN A 126 -5.46 -11.62 -14.38
N GLU A 127 -4.56 -10.84 -13.78
CA GLU A 127 -4.58 -10.43 -12.37
C GLU A 127 -4.21 -8.95 -12.27
N PHE A 128 -4.79 -8.27 -11.29
CA PHE A 128 -4.38 -6.92 -10.93
C PHE A 128 -3.08 -6.97 -10.10
N ASP A 129 -2.32 -5.89 -10.14
CA ASP A 129 -1.13 -5.68 -9.33
C ASP A 129 -0.01 -6.71 -9.54
N LYS A 130 -0.15 -7.62 -10.49
CA LYS A 130 0.86 -8.59 -10.87
C LYS A 130 1.44 -8.27 -12.24
N ILE A 131 2.74 -8.08 -12.28
CA ILE A 131 3.50 -7.83 -13.49
C ILE A 131 4.33 -9.09 -13.77
N PRO A 132 4.00 -9.86 -14.82
CA PRO A 132 4.68 -11.11 -15.11
C PRO A 132 6.15 -10.89 -15.47
N ALA A 133 6.96 -11.93 -15.27
CA ALA A 133 8.35 -11.91 -15.66
C ALA A 133 8.51 -11.65 -17.15
N GLY A 134 9.45 -10.79 -17.51
CA GLY A 134 9.69 -10.39 -18.91
C GLY A 134 8.62 -9.47 -19.51
N TYR A 135 7.76 -8.85 -18.68
CA TYR A 135 6.76 -7.92 -19.19
C TYR A 135 7.37 -6.74 -19.92
N ARG A 136 6.81 -6.42 -21.09
CA ARG A 136 7.17 -5.26 -21.90
C ARG A 136 5.92 -4.51 -22.29
N GLY A 137 5.80 -3.25 -21.87
CA GLY A 137 4.64 -2.43 -22.20
C GLY A 137 4.34 -1.34 -21.17
N PRO A 138 3.25 -0.57 -21.43
CA PRO A 138 2.77 0.47 -20.53
C PRO A 138 2.14 -0.09 -19.26
N LEU A 139 2.07 0.76 -18.23
CA LEU A 139 1.33 0.51 -17.01
C LEU A 139 0.10 1.43 -16.95
N TYR A 140 -0.96 0.95 -16.39
CA TYR A 140 -2.19 1.69 -16.13
C TYR A 140 -2.60 1.55 -14.68
N LEU A 141 -3.19 2.61 -14.11
CA LEU A 141 -3.74 2.55 -12.77
C LEU A 141 -5.27 2.69 -12.85
N GLU A 142 -5.97 1.70 -12.33
CA GLU A 142 -7.37 1.85 -11.98
C GLU A 142 -7.45 2.62 -10.67
N ILE A 143 -8.33 3.61 -10.61
CA ILE A 143 -8.55 4.46 -9.43
C ILE A 143 -10.05 4.53 -9.16
N SER A 144 -10.45 4.25 -7.93
CA SER A 144 -11.83 4.43 -7.47
C SER A 144 -11.84 4.98 -6.04
N PRO A 145 -12.00 6.29 -5.84
CA PRO A 145 -12.20 6.85 -4.51
C PRO A 145 -13.47 6.28 -3.88
N ARG A 146 -13.41 5.86 -2.61
CA ARG A 146 -14.54 5.20 -1.93
C ARG A 146 -15.20 6.10 -0.90
N THR A 147 -14.42 6.72 -0.01
CA THR A 147 -14.94 7.56 1.06
C THR A 147 -14.83 9.05 0.73
N PHE A 148 -13.68 9.51 0.23
CA PHE A 148 -13.44 10.93 -0.06
C PHE A 148 -13.25 11.18 -1.55
N PRO A 149 -13.90 12.19 -2.15
CA PRO A 149 -13.50 12.67 -3.47
C PRO A 149 -12.09 13.26 -3.40
N VAL A 150 -11.30 13.09 -4.46
CA VAL A 150 -9.88 13.49 -4.45
C VAL A 150 -9.51 14.33 -5.66
N ILE A 151 -8.60 15.30 -5.48
CA ILE A 151 -7.94 15.99 -6.59
C ILE A 151 -6.62 15.26 -6.88
N VAL A 152 -6.44 14.90 -8.13
CA VAL A 152 -5.19 14.32 -8.66
C VAL A 152 -4.71 15.14 -9.85
N ARG A 153 -3.39 15.05 -10.15
CA ARG A 153 -2.73 15.74 -11.26
C ARG A 153 -1.84 14.77 -12.03
N ARG A 154 -1.39 15.18 -13.21
CA ARG A 154 -0.23 14.54 -13.84
C ARG A 154 0.94 14.55 -12.86
N GLY A 155 1.56 13.39 -12.65
CA GLY A 155 2.64 13.22 -11.68
C GLY A 155 2.20 12.85 -10.25
N SER A 156 0.91 12.94 -9.88
CA SER A 156 0.43 12.44 -8.58
C SER A 156 0.77 10.97 -8.40
N ARG A 157 1.14 10.57 -7.17
CA ARG A 157 1.65 9.22 -6.84
C ARG A 157 0.71 8.52 -5.88
N LEU A 158 -0.10 7.60 -6.41
CA LEU A 158 -1.09 6.83 -5.63
C LEU A 158 -0.67 5.37 -5.40
N SER A 159 0.18 4.82 -6.26
CA SER A 159 0.62 3.43 -6.23
C SER A 159 2.14 3.34 -6.29
N GLN A 160 2.66 2.18 -5.95
CA GLN A 160 4.09 1.86 -5.96
C GLN A 160 4.31 0.45 -6.52
N ILE A 161 5.49 0.20 -7.10
CA ILE A 161 5.86 -1.08 -7.68
C ILE A 161 7.15 -1.61 -7.04
N ARG A 162 7.18 -2.92 -6.77
CA ARG A 162 8.31 -3.64 -6.21
C ARG A 162 8.76 -4.71 -7.19
N PHE A 163 10.04 -4.71 -7.53
CA PHE A 163 10.65 -5.65 -8.47
C PHE A 163 11.30 -6.82 -7.74
N ARG A 164 11.23 -8.02 -8.34
CA ARG A 164 11.84 -9.22 -7.78
C ARG A 164 12.45 -10.12 -8.85
N ILE A 165 13.50 -10.83 -8.46
CA ILE A 165 14.10 -11.91 -9.25
C ILE A 165 13.93 -13.22 -8.46
N GLY A 166 13.32 -14.23 -9.10
CA GLY A 166 13.10 -15.54 -8.50
C GLY A 166 12.18 -15.51 -7.27
N HIS A 167 12.47 -16.39 -6.30
CA HIS A 167 11.69 -16.52 -5.06
C HIS A 167 12.28 -15.66 -3.96
N ALA A 168 11.49 -14.78 -3.37
CA ALA A 168 11.93 -13.85 -2.33
C ALA A 168 11.35 -14.16 -0.94
N LEU A 169 10.20 -14.85 -0.86
CA LEU A 169 9.51 -15.13 0.41
C LEU A 169 10.35 -16.01 1.33
N LEU A 170 10.36 -15.67 2.62
CA LEU A 170 10.93 -16.51 3.66
C LEU A 170 10.03 -17.73 3.90
N THR A 171 10.64 -18.83 4.31
CA THR A 171 9.94 -19.96 4.90
C THR A 171 9.59 -19.69 6.35
N GLU A 172 8.68 -20.46 6.94
CA GLU A 172 8.31 -20.35 8.36
C GLU A 172 9.53 -20.49 9.29
N SER A 173 10.41 -21.44 9.00
CA SER A 173 11.65 -21.61 9.77
C SER A 173 12.58 -20.39 9.67
N GLU A 174 12.72 -19.81 8.48
CA GLU A 174 13.54 -18.60 8.30
C GLU A 174 12.94 -17.39 9.04
N VAL A 175 11.61 -17.25 9.08
CA VAL A 175 10.96 -16.19 9.86
C VAL A 175 11.21 -16.37 11.36
N LEU A 176 11.11 -17.60 11.88
CA LEU A 176 11.37 -17.89 13.30
C LEU A 176 12.84 -17.66 13.66
N ASP A 177 13.77 -18.08 12.79
CA ASP A 177 15.20 -17.87 13.02
C ASP A 177 15.58 -16.38 12.95
N LEU A 178 14.98 -15.65 11.99
CA LEU A 178 15.16 -14.21 11.90
C LEU A 178 14.60 -13.50 13.15
N HIS A 179 13.44 -13.91 13.65
CA HIS A 179 12.86 -13.33 14.86
C HIS A 179 13.74 -13.54 16.11
N ARG A 180 14.45 -14.67 16.21
CA ARG A 180 15.39 -14.93 17.31
C ARG A 180 16.64 -14.06 17.24
N THR A 181 17.10 -13.72 16.05
CA THR A 181 18.32 -12.93 15.84
C THR A 181 18.07 -11.43 15.74
N ASP A 182 16.91 -11.06 15.23
CA ASP A 182 16.48 -9.66 15.04
C ASP A 182 14.96 -9.59 15.23
N THR A 183 14.53 -9.12 16.39
CA THR A 183 13.11 -9.11 16.79
C THR A 183 12.22 -8.49 15.71
N LEU A 184 11.30 -9.29 15.16
CA LEU A 184 10.35 -8.82 14.12
C LEU A 184 9.07 -8.25 14.70
N VAL A 185 8.66 -8.74 15.88
CA VAL A 185 7.51 -8.23 16.64
C VAL A 185 7.84 -8.29 18.13
N ALA A 186 7.25 -7.41 18.92
CA ALA A 186 7.45 -7.37 20.37
C ALA A 186 6.65 -8.50 21.07
N SER A 187 7.05 -9.75 20.82
CA SER A 187 6.49 -10.97 21.42
C SER A 187 7.50 -12.09 21.42
N ASP A 188 7.69 -12.77 22.54
CA ASP A 188 8.58 -13.94 22.63
C ASP A 188 8.01 -15.17 21.91
N THR A 189 6.72 -15.19 21.64
CA THR A 189 6.01 -16.27 20.97
C THR A 189 5.14 -15.72 19.82
N PRO A 190 5.78 -15.31 18.69
CA PRO A 190 5.02 -14.78 17.56
C PRO A 190 4.16 -15.86 16.93
N ASN A 191 2.95 -15.51 16.53
CA ASN A 191 2.09 -16.41 15.78
C ASN A 191 2.54 -16.42 14.31
N VAL A 192 3.39 -17.39 13.96
CA VAL A 192 3.93 -17.57 12.60
C VAL A 192 3.17 -18.68 11.90
N SER A 193 2.85 -18.46 10.62
CA SER A 193 2.28 -19.46 9.72
C SER A 193 2.74 -19.17 8.30
N GLY A 194 3.37 -20.14 7.65
CA GLY A 194 4.04 -19.93 6.37
C GLY A 194 5.11 -18.82 6.48
N ALA A 195 5.12 -17.88 5.54
CA ALA A 195 6.07 -16.75 5.54
C ALA A 195 5.63 -15.56 6.42
N GLY A 196 4.51 -15.67 7.16
CA GLY A 196 3.87 -14.51 7.77
C GLY A 196 3.70 -14.58 9.28
N ILE A 197 3.86 -13.41 9.93
CA ILE A 197 3.56 -13.19 11.34
C ILE A 197 2.17 -12.57 11.43
N ALA A 198 1.28 -13.17 12.25
CA ALA A 198 -0.06 -12.65 12.47
C ALA A 198 -0.02 -11.31 13.21
N LEU A 199 -0.83 -10.37 12.74
CA LEU A 199 -1.10 -9.10 13.40
C LEU A 199 -2.54 -9.08 13.90
N SER A 200 -2.72 -8.59 15.13
CA SER A 200 -4.02 -8.49 15.77
C SER A 200 -4.41 -7.04 16.04
N ILE A 201 -5.71 -6.79 16.23
CA ILE A 201 -6.26 -5.46 16.40
C ILE A 201 -6.14 -4.95 17.85
N ASP A 202 -5.85 -3.66 18.01
CA ASP A 202 -5.89 -2.97 19.30
C ASP A 202 -7.19 -2.16 19.45
N LEU A 203 -8.09 -2.60 20.33
CA LEU A 203 -9.33 -1.89 20.67
C LEU A 203 -9.34 -1.39 22.14
N LYS A 204 -8.20 -1.49 22.85
CA LYS A 204 -8.07 -0.88 24.20
C LYS A 204 -7.69 0.58 24.12
N GLY A 205 -7.15 0.98 22.99
CA GLY A 205 -6.78 2.34 22.72
C GLY A 205 -5.35 2.70 23.13
N THR A 206 -4.85 3.75 22.52
CA THR A 206 -3.54 4.34 22.79
C THR A 206 -3.70 5.66 23.52
N GLY A 207 -2.86 5.90 24.54
CA GLY A 207 -2.90 7.15 25.33
C GLY A 207 -3.98 7.17 26.41
N ALA A 208 -4.06 8.30 27.13
CA ALA A 208 -4.98 8.49 28.25
C ALA A 208 -6.46 8.56 27.83
N ASP A 209 -6.70 8.93 26.56
CA ASP A 209 -8.05 9.17 26.02
C ASP A 209 -8.74 7.88 25.56
N GLY A 210 -8.00 6.75 25.45
CA GLY A 210 -8.55 5.49 24.97
C GLY A 210 -8.94 5.53 23.48
N LEU A 211 -8.26 6.33 22.63
CA LEU A 211 -8.51 6.41 21.20
C LEU A 211 -8.14 5.08 20.53
N ILE A 212 -9.10 4.43 19.86
CA ILE A 212 -8.93 3.13 19.19
C ILE A 212 -8.83 3.25 17.68
N GLY A 213 -9.35 4.32 17.08
CA GLY A 213 -9.37 4.49 15.64
C GLY A 213 -10.13 5.72 15.19
N TYR A 214 -10.36 5.75 13.89
CA TYR A 214 -11.17 6.78 13.23
C TYR A 214 -12.13 6.13 12.24
N ARG A 215 -13.33 6.72 12.10
CA ARG A 215 -14.29 6.42 11.05
C ARG A 215 -14.30 7.56 10.05
N GLY A 216 -14.27 7.25 8.74
CA GLY A 216 -14.40 8.25 7.67
C GLY A 216 -15.80 8.84 7.62
N LYS A 217 -15.91 10.16 7.51
CA LYS A 217 -17.20 10.85 7.32
C LYS A 217 -17.63 10.82 5.87
N HIS A 218 -18.93 10.76 5.64
CA HIS A 218 -19.51 10.94 4.32
C HIS A 218 -19.68 12.42 3.96
N HIS A 219 -19.81 12.72 2.66
CA HIS A 219 -20.11 14.05 2.13
C HIS A 219 -19.14 15.15 2.58
N THR A 220 -17.87 14.81 2.65
CA THR A 220 -16.78 15.74 3.01
C THR A 220 -16.37 16.61 1.82
N ALA A 221 -15.49 17.58 2.09
CA ALA A 221 -14.77 18.31 1.06
C ALA A 221 -13.79 17.38 0.30
N VAL A 222 -13.22 17.91 -0.79
CA VAL A 222 -12.25 17.18 -1.63
C VAL A 222 -10.88 17.14 -0.96
N VAL A 223 -10.19 15.99 -1.00
CA VAL A 223 -8.81 15.84 -0.54
C VAL A 223 -7.85 16.03 -1.70
N ASP A 224 -6.92 16.95 -1.59
CA ASP A 224 -5.81 17.13 -2.55
C ASP A 224 -4.68 16.17 -2.20
N VAL A 225 -4.44 15.14 -3.03
CA VAL A 225 -3.47 14.07 -2.75
C VAL A 225 -2.01 14.52 -2.78
N ASP A 226 -1.73 15.70 -3.33
CA ASP A 226 -0.37 16.25 -3.44
C ASP A 226 -0.06 17.22 -2.29
N ARG A 227 -1.05 17.59 -1.46
CA ARG A 227 -0.88 18.55 -0.37
C ARG A 227 -0.84 17.88 1.00
N LYS A 228 0.33 17.94 1.65
CA LYS A 228 0.50 17.46 3.03
C LYS A 228 -0.09 18.46 4.02
N ASN A 229 -0.64 17.95 5.15
CA ASN A 229 -1.15 18.75 6.27
C ASN A 229 -2.16 19.86 5.86
N ALA A 230 -2.96 19.60 4.82
CA ALA A 230 -3.88 20.59 4.25
C ALA A 230 -5.24 20.61 4.94
N HIS A 231 -5.65 19.50 5.54
CA HIS A 231 -7.02 19.30 6.03
C HIS A 231 -7.07 19.09 7.54
N GLY A 232 -8.10 19.59 8.19
CA GLY A 232 -8.38 19.32 9.61
C GLY A 232 -8.92 17.89 9.77
N ILE A 233 -8.46 17.18 10.81
CA ILE A 233 -8.90 15.79 11.06
C ILE A 233 -10.41 15.73 11.21
N TYR A 234 -10.99 16.58 12.06
CA TYR A 234 -12.41 16.51 12.41
C TYR A 234 -13.37 16.92 11.28
N ASP A 235 -12.87 17.49 10.18
CA ASP A 235 -13.68 17.77 8.99
C ASP A 235 -13.97 16.49 8.19
N PHE A 236 -13.08 15.49 8.30
CA PHE A 236 -13.11 14.25 7.51
C PHE A 236 -13.29 12.99 8.35
N TRP A 237 -12.95 13.03 9.64
CA TRP A 237 -12.87 11.85 10.49
C TRP A 237 -13.64 12.03 11.79
N GLU A 238 -14.26 10.95 12.24
CA GLU A 238 -14.84 10.80 13.56
C GLU A 238 -13.91 9.92 14.41
N PRO A 239 -13.38 10.43 15.54
CA PRO A 239 -12.55 9.63 16.44
C PRO A 239 -13.41 8.60 17.18
N LEU A 240 -12.87 7.39 17.32
CA LEU A 240 -13.49 6.28 18.02
C LEU A 240 -12.73 6.00 19.31
N TYR A 241 -13.45 5.90 20.41
CA TYR A 241 -12.88 5.68 21.74
C TYR A 241 -13.34 4.35 22.32
N SER A 242 -12.46 3.68 23.06
CA SER A 242 -12.80 2.48 23.83
C SER A 242 -13.91 2.80 24.81
N ARG A 243 -14.95 1.95 24.81
CA ARG A 243 -16.09 2.03 25.74
C ARG A 243 -16.03 0.96 26.83
N GLY A 244 -14.87 0.27 26.97
CA GLY A 244 -14.66 -0.78 27.96
C GLY A 244 -15.19 -2.16 27.57
N ALA A 245 -15.80 -2.31 26.40
CA ALA A 245 -16.29 -3.60 25.90
C ALA A 245 -15.24 -4.40 25.13
N ASP A 246 -14.06 -3.82 24.89
CA ASP A 246 -12.98 -4.41 24.08
C ASP A 246 -13.44 -4.88 22.67
N GLU A 247 -14.52 -4.31 22.15
CA GLU A 247 -15.12 -4.64 20.85
C GLU A 247 -15.49 -3.38 20.05
N LEU A 248 -15.61 -3.54 18.73
CA LEU A 248 -16.06 -2.51 17.79
C LEU A 248 -16.99 -3.15 16.77
N ILE A 249 -18.18 -2.58 16.59
CA ILE A 249 -19.06 -2.95 15.48
C ILE A 249 -18.61 -2.19 14.24
N LEU A 250 -18.26 -2.93 13.20
CA LEU A 250 -17.98 -2.41 11.87
C LEU A 250 -19.29 -2.40 11.07
N ASP A 251 -19.78 -1.23 10.73
CA ASP A 251 -20.98 -1.09 9.89
C ASP A 251 -20.62 -1.33 8.41
N PRO A 252 -21.54 -1.90 7.61
CA PRO A 252 -21.33 -2.05 6.17
C PRO A 252 -21.06 -0.72 5.48
N ASP A 253 -20.20 -0.75 4.46
CA ASP A 253 -19.80 0.40 3.65
C ASP A 253 -19.07 1.54 4.40
N GLU A 254 -18.90 1.44 5.72
CA GLU A 254 -18.10 2.38 6.50
C GLU A 254 -16.60 2.09 6.40
N PHE A 255 -15.81 3.15 6.47
CA PHE A 255 -14.34 3.05 6.40
C PHE A 255 -13.71 3.40 7.74
N TYR A 256 -12.82 2.53 8.21
CA TYR A 256 -12.15 2.65 9.50
C TYR A 256 -10.64 2.67 9.34
N ILE A 257 -9.98 3.53 10.10
CA ILE A 257 -8.54 3.48 10.34
C ILE A 257 -8.32 2.99 11.77
N LEU A 258 -7.73 1.81 11.88
CA LEU A 258 -7.43 1.14 13.14
C LEU A 258 -5.92 0.87 13.23
N VAL A 259 -5.45 0.19 14.29
CA VAL A 259 -4.02 -0.06 14.48
C VAL A 259 -3.79 -1.46 15.07
N SER A 260 -2.66 -2.09 14.70
CA SER A 260 -2.24 -3.37 15.26
C SER A 260 -1.81 -3.24 16.73
N ARG A 261 -1.98 -4.32 17.50
CA ARG A 261 -1.40 -4.43 18.85
C ARG A 261 0.11 -4.54 18.77
N GLU A 262 0.58 -5.32 17.82
CA GLU A 262 1.98 -5.61 17.62
C GLU A 262 2.69 -4.40 17.03
N ALA A 263 3.83 -4.03 17.62
CA ALA A 263 4.83 -3.20 16.98
C ALA A 263 5.74 -4.10 16.15
N VAL A 264 5.92 -3.77 14.88
CA VAL A 264 6.66 -4.56 13.91
C VAL A 264 7.98 -3.90 13.52
N HIS A 265 8.91 -4.72 13.09
CA HIS A 265 10.25 -4.34 12.63
C HIS A 265 10.53 -5.01 11.29
N VAL A 266 11.08 -4.25 10.34
CA VAL A 266 11.57 -4.78 9.06
C VAL A 266 13.08 -4.56 9.01
N PRO A 267 13.90 -5.61 9.20
CA PRO A 267 15.34 -5.47 9.19
C PRO A 267 15.88 -5.03 7.82
N PRO A 268 17.06 -4.40 7.75
CA PRO A 268 17.57 -3.77 6.52
C PRO A 268 17.78 -4.69 5.31
N LEU A 269 17.91 -6.00 5.51
CA LEU A 269 18.08 -7.00 4.43
C LEU A 269 16.76 -7.69 4.06
N PHE A 270 15.65 -7.17 4.56
CA PHE A 270 14.33 -7.71 4.31
C PHE A 270 13.36 -6.59 3.93
N ALA A 271 12.37 -6.96 3.14
CA ALA A 271 11.17 -6.19 2.90
C ALA A 271 10.00 -6.98 3.47
N ALA A 272 8.87 -6.33 3.68
CA ALA A 272 7.67 -7.04 4.08
C ALA A 272 6.44 -6.53 3.33
N GLU A 273 5.39 -7.35 3.33
CA GLU A 273 4.08 -7.02 2.76
C GLU A 273 2.99 -7.53 3.69
N MET A 274 1.98 -6.70 3.92
CA MET A 274 0.80 -7.16 4.64
C MET A 274 -0.10 -7.95 3.68
N THR A 275 -0.41 -9.18 4.03
CA THR A 275 -1.40 -10.00 3.35
C THR A 275 -2.69 -10.01 4.16
N PRO A 276 -3.87 -9.81 3.54
CA PRO A 276 -5.13 -9.91 4.22
C PRO A 276 -5.30 -11.30 4.86
N PHE A 277 -6.05 -11.35 5.94
CA PHE A 277 -6.48 -12.63 6.51
C PHE A 277 -7.41 -13.37 5.52
N ASP A 278 -7.46 -14.71 5.63
CA ASP A 278 -8.23 -15.55 4.71
C ASP A 278 -9.69 -15.07 4.62
N PRO A 279 -10.23 -14.82 3.42
CA PRO A 279 -11.63 -14.41 3.21
C PRO A 279 -12.67 -15.36 3.81
N LEU A 280 -12.29 -16.62 4.09
CA LEU A 280 -13.17 -17.62 4.70
C LEU A 280 -13.45 -17.36 6.19
N VAL A 281 -12.75 -16.40 6.82
CA VAL A 281 -12.80 -16.19 8.27
C VAL A 281 -13.58 -14.93 8.68
N GLY A 282 -13.97 -14.06 7.73
CA GLY A 282 -14.71 -12.86 8.13
C GLY A 282 -15.31 -12.04 6.99
N GLU A 283 -16.36 -11.33 7.34
CA GLU A 283 -17.06 -10.35 6.49
C GLU A 283 -16.30 -9.02 6.33
N PHE A 284 -15.26 -8.80 7.12
CA PHE A 284 -14.43 -7.60 7.00
C PHE A 284 -13.15 -7.88 6.23
N ARG A 285 -12.64 -6.86 5.57
CA ARG A 285 -11.32 -6.90 4.93
C ARG A 285 -10.45 -5.77 5.49
N VAL A 286 -9.20 -6.11 5.77
CA VAL A 286 -8.14 -5.12 5.79
C VAL A 286 -7.81 -4.84 4.33
N HIS A 287 -8.22 -3.67 3.87
CA HIS A 287 -7.96 -3.20 2.51
C HIS A 287 -6.53 -2.65 2.42
N TYR A 288 -6.02 -2.55 1.19
CA TYR A 288 -4.76 -1.85 0.91
C TYR A 288 -3.54 -2.46 1.63
N ALA A 289 -3.40 -3.80 1.53
CA ALA A 289 -2.18 -4.47 1.92
C ALA A 289 -0.96 -3.71 1.36
N GLY A 290 -0.17 -3.11 2.25
CA GLY A 290 0.91 -2.20 1.87
C GLY A 290 2.27 -2.86 1.91
N PHE A 291 3.22 -2.30 1.16
CA PHE A 291 4.63 -2.64 1.30
C PHE A 291 5.21 -1.99 2.56
N PHE A 292 6.01 -2.76 3.26
CA PHE A 292 6.84 -2.31 4.37
C PHE A 292 8.29 -2.38 3.93
N ASP A 293 8.90 -1.22 3.81
CA ASP A 293 10.26 -1.12 3.30
C ASP A 293 11.32 -1.45 4.37
N PRO A 294 12.52 -1.87 3.96
CA PRO A 294 13.67 -2.08 4.84
C PRO A 294 13.90 -0.89 5.78
N GLY A 295 13.98 -1.16 7.08
CA GLY A 295 14.14 -0.14 8.12
C GLY A 295 12.84 0.29 8.82
N PHE A 296 11.66 -0.10 8.34
CA PHE A 296 10.41 0.25 9.01
C PHE A 296 10.38 -0.28 10.44
N GLY A 297 10.21 0.62 11.41
CA GLY A 297 10.21 0.30 12.84
C GLY A 297 11.54 -0.17 13.41
N HIS A 298 12.59 -0.35 12.60
CA HIS A 298 13.83 -0.97 13.00
C HIS A 298 14.82 0.00 13.69
N ALA A 299 15.60 -0.50 14.66
CA ALA A 299 16.52 0.32 15.45
C ALA A 299 17.60 1.01 14.60
N GLN A 300 18.12 0.37 13.54
CA GLN A 300 19.11 0.95 12.64
C GLN A 300 18.60 2.17 11.85
N SER A 301 17.30 2.34 11.78
CA SER A 301 16.67 3.53 11.20
C SER A 301 16.03 4.45 12.24
N GLY A 302 16.42 4.32 13.51
CA GLY A 302 15.92 5.10 14.63
C GLY A 302 14.56 4.69 15.15
N GLY A 303 14.05 3.50 14.76
CA GLY A 303 12.77 2.96 15.21
C GLY A 303 12.90 2.17 16.51
N THR A 304 11.81 2.14 17.28
CA THR A 304 11.63 1.28 18.47
C THR A 304 10.46 0.33 18.31
N GLY A 305 10.15 -0.03 17.07
CA GLY A 305 8.94 -0.67 16.63
C GLY A 305 7.91 0.34 16.10
N SER A 306 7.19 -0.05 15.07
CA SER A 306 6.09 0.74 14.51
C SER A 306 4.86 -0.11 14.37
N ARG A 307 3.71 0.37 14.85
CA ARG A 307 2.46 -0.34 14.68
C ARG A 307 1.98 -0.25 13.23
N ALA A 308 1.40 -1.33 12.73
CA ALA A 308 0.74 -1.32 11.44
C ALA A 308 -0.60 -0.60 11.56
N VAL A 309 -0.82 0.40 10.72
CA VAL A 309 -2.13 1.02 10.56
C VAL A 309 -2.93 0.19 9.57
N LEU A 310 -4.18 -0.04 9.91
CA LEU A 310 -5.09 -0.96 9.23
C LEU A 310 -6.25 -0.16 8.64
N GLU A 311 -6.45 -0.31 7.35
CA GLU A 311 -7.56 0.22 6.59
C GLU A 311 -8.66 -0.86 6.52
N VAL A 312 -9.79 -0.65 7.20
CA VAL A 312 -10.78 -1.70 7.43
C VAL A 312 -12.16 -1.30 6.89
N ARG A 313 -12.82 -2.25 6.20
CA ARG A 313 -14.23 -2.18 5.83
C ARG A 313 -14.95 -3.49 6.14
N SER A 314 -16.18 -3.41 6.62
CA SER A 314 -17.13 -4.52 6.53
C SER A 314 -17.84 -4.50 5.17
N HIS A 315 -18.29 -5.66 4.68
CA HIS A 315 -18.95 -5.77 3.38
C HIS A 315 -20.47 -5.68 3.50
N GLU A 316 -21.12 -6.83 3.65
CA GLU A 316 -22.58 -6.93 3.49
C GLU A 316 -23.33 -6.83 4.83
N VAL A 317 -22.68 -7.25 5.92
CA VAL A 317 -23.32 -7.29 7.24
C VAL A 317 -22.47 -6.58 8.30
N PRO A 318 -23.09 -6.04 9.37
CA PRO A 318 -22.33 -5.55 10.50
C PRO A 318 -21.48 -6.66 11.11
N PHE A 319 -20.24 -6.36 11.45
CA PHE A 319 -19.29 -7.33 12.00
C PHE A 319 -18.75 -6.86 13.35
N ILE A 320 -18.78 -7.72 14.37
CA ILE A 320 -18.15 -7.44 15.66
C ILE A 320 -16.69 -7.83 15.57
N LEU A 321 -15.82 -6.83 15.71
CA LEU A 321 -14.38 -6.99 15.81
C LEU A 321 -13.96 -6.94 17.26
N GLU A 322 -13.25 -7.96 17.75
CA GLU A 322 -12.82 -8.07 19.13
C GLU A 322 -11.33 -7.73 19.30
N HIS A 323 -10.98 -7.16 20.46
CA HIS A 323 -9.59 -6.86 20.80
C HIS A 323 -8.73 -8.13 20.75
N GLY A 324 -7.62 -8.06 20.00
CA GLY A 324 -6.70 -9.20 19.82
C GLY A 324 -7.09 -10.16 18.70
N GLN A 325 -8.21 -9.92 18.01
CA GLN A 325 -8.57 -10.70 16.83
C GLN A 325 -7.51 -10.50 15.73
N ILE A 326 -7.09 -11.60 15.09
CA ILE A 326 -6.14 -11.56 13.97
C ILE A 326 -6.82 -10.92 12.76
N VAL A 327 -6.15 -9.95 12.13
CA VAL A 327 -6.69 -9.15 11.01
C VAL A 327 -5.85 -9.24 9.74
N GLY A 328 -4.65 -9.77 9.82
CA GLY A 328 -3.75 -9.93 8.68
C GLY A 328 -2.45 -10.61 9.09
N ARG A 329 -1.58 -10.80 8.10
CA ARG A 329 -0.23 -11.32 8.31
C ARG A 329 0.78 -10.42 7.63
N LEU A 330 1.90 -10.18 8.31
CA LEU A 330 3.06 -9.52 7.73
C LEU A 330 4.00 -10.60 7.20
N VAL A 331 4.13 -10.71 5.88
CA VAL A 331 5.02 -11.66 5.23
C VAL A 331 6.35 -10.99 4.89
N TYR A 332 7.45 -11.69 5.10
CA TYR A 332 8.80 -11.17 4.89
C TYR A 332 9.41 -11.73 3.61
N GLU A 333 10.17 -10.88 2.93
CA GLU A 333 10.86 -11.17 1.67
C GLU A 333 12.33 -10.80 1.80
N HIS A 334 13.23 -11.63 1.27
CA HIS A 334 14.64 -11.31 1.16
C HIS A 334 14.89 -10.17 0.20
N MET A 335 15.75 -9.22 0.59
CA MET A 335 16.37 -8.28 -0.35
C MET A 335 17.52 -8.96 -1.08
N MET A 336 17.79 -8.60 -2.33
CA MET A 336 18.99 -9.04 -3.06
C MET A 336 20.25 -8.43 -2.45
N GLU A 337 20.16 -7.19 -2.00
CA GLU A 337 21.21 -6.44 -1.32
C GLU A 337 20.61 -5.45 -0.31
N ARG A 338 21.46 -4.90 0.55
CA ARG A 338 21.03 -3.84 1.47
C ARG A 338 20.80 -2.55 0.68
N PRO A 339 19.65 -1.89 0.81
CA PRO A 339 19.43 -0.59 0.19
C PRO A 339 20.35 0.49 0.78
N LYS A 340 20.68 1.50 -0.02
CA LYS A 340 21.48 2.66 0.42
C LYS A 340 20.69 3.51 1.42
N GLY A 341 19.41 3.75 1.13
CA GLY A 341 18.48 4.40 2.04
C GLY A 341 17.70 3.37 2.87
N LEU A 342 17.38 3.69 4.14
CA LEU A 342 16.45 2.92 4.96
C LEU A 342 15.21 3.76 5.24
N TYR A 343 14.08 3.11 5.36
CA TYR A 343 12.84 3.79 5.73
C TYR A 343 13.03 4.51 7.09
N GLY A 344 12.86 5.82 7.13
CA GLY A 344 13.05 6.64 8.34
C GLY A 344 14.32 7.49 8.37
N LEU A 345 15.41 7.04 7.76
CA LEU A 345 16.66 7.80 7.67
C LEU A 345 16.93 8.23 6.22
N GLY A 346 16.96 9.53 5.97
CA GLY A 346 17.34 10.09 4.67
C GLY A 346 16.29 9.96 3.55
N VAL A 347 15.26 9.16 3.74
CA VAL A 347 14.10 9.07 2.86
C VAL A 347 12.93 9.69 3.61
N GLY A 348 12.22 10.63 3.01
CA GLY A 348 11.13 11.39 3.64
C GLY A 348 9.97 10.51 4.11
N SER A 349 10.19 9.68 5.12
CA SER A 349 9.20 8.77 5.66
C SER A 349 8.15 9.53 6.48
N ASN A 350 6.88 9.31 6.17
CA ASN A 350 5.78 9.96 6.89
C ASN A 350 5.33 9.17 8.14
N TYR A 351 5.80 7.91 8.30
CA TYR A 351 5.17 6.93 9.19
C TYR A 351 6.15 6.12 10.05
N GLN A 352 7.38 6.61 10.27
CA GLN A 352 8.34 5.99 11.20
C GLN A 352 7.91 6.19 12.66
N ALA A 353 8.12 5.19 13.51
CA ALA A 353 7.75 5.18 14.93
C ALA A 353 6.28 5.57 15.19
N GLN A 354 5.37 5.19 14.27
CA GLN A 354 3.96 5.54 14.38
C GLN A 354 3.19 4.61 15.33
N GLY A 355 2.24 5.21 16.04
CA GLY A 355 1.06 4.54 16.57
C GLY A 355 -0.11 4.63 15.58
N LEU A 356 -1.31 4.91 16.08
CA LEU A 356 -2.48 5.23 15.25
C LEU A 356 -2.25 6.58 14.56
N LYS A 357 -2.17 6.58 13.23
CA LYS A 357 -1.89 7.77 12.44
C LYS A 357 -2.69 7.80 11.14
N LEU A 358 -3.38 8.89 10.88
CA LEU A 358 -4.09 9.15 9.64
C LEU A 358 -3.13 9.43 8.48
N SER A 359 -3.67 9.59 7.28
CA SER A 359 -2.90 9.95 6.09
C SER A 359 -2.18 11.29 6.27
N LYS A 360 -1.00 11.43 5.64
CA LYS A 360 -0.16 12.66 5.66
C LYS A 360 -0.87 13.95 5.25
N HIS A 361 -2.06 13.86 4.67
CA HIS A 361 -2.86 14.99 4.19
C HIS A 361 -3.58 15.73 5.32
N PHE A 362 -3.75 15.06 6.48
CA PHE A 362 -4.41 15.61 7.65
C PHE A 362 -3.39 16.17 8.65
N ARG A 363 -3.76 17.31 9.27
CA ARG A 363 -3.03 17.94 10.38
C ARG A 363 -3.75 17.64 11.68
N GLY A 364 -3.02 17.08 12.63
CA GLY A 364 -3.45 16.82 13.99
C GLY A 364 -2.47 17.42 14.97
#